data_92506af13e3729549aef150839d30a17
#
_entry.id   92506af13e3729549aef150839d30a17
#
_cell.length_a   1.000
_cell.length_b   1.000
_cell.length_c   1.000
_cell.angle_alpha   90.00
_cell.angle_beta   90.00
_cell.angle_gamma   90.00
#
_symmetry.space_group_name_H-M   'P 1'
#
loop_
_entity.id
_entity.type
_entity.pdbx_description
1 polymer ?
#
loop_
_entity_poly.entity_id
_entity_poly.type
_entity_poly.pdbx_seq_one_letter_code
_entity_poly.pdbx_strand_id
1 'polypeptide(L)'
;MLAERVRDLLEADFQTVYVVGDAPSLQEGAQRLTPALIVLDLALAGRDYQRLLQEIHDTSPGSRVIVLTVHDDATVARLALASGAQSVVLKRSLGSDFLGAVSAVLRGEQFVSSGFELAAPTR
;
A
#
# COMPACT_ATOMS: atom_id res chain seq x y z
N MET A 1 5.94 -8.42 14.50
CA MET A 1 5.32 -8.72 13.21
C MET A 1 4.96 -7.44 12.50
N LEU A 2 5.08 -7.43 11.19
CA LEU A 2 4.77 -6.23 10.40
C LEU A 2 3.32 -5.78 10.56
N ALA A 3 2.39 -6.71 10.48
CA ALA A 3 0.96 -6.37 10.58
C ALA A 3 0.62 -5.73 11.93
N GLU A 4 1.20 -6.24 13.02
CA GLU A 4 0.98 -5.66 14.32
C GLU A 4 1.58 -4.26 14.42
N ARG A 5 2.76 -4.08 13.87
CA ARG A 5 3.42 -2.78 13.88
C ARG A 5 2.62 -1.74 13.12
N VAL A 6 2.11 -2.10 11.95
CA VAL A 6 1.27 -1.19 11.17
C VAL A 6 0.01 -0.85 11.92
N ARG A 7 -0.63 -1.85 12.52
CA ARG A 7 -1.85 -1.62 13.28
C ARG A 7 -1.60 -0.69 14.46
N ASP A 8 -0.49 -0.88 15.17
CA ASP A 8 -0.15 -0.01 16.30
C ASP A 8 0.04 1.43 15.87
N LEU A 9 0.68 1.65 14.72
CA LEU A 9 0.89 2.99 14.21
C LEU A 9 -0.42 3.69 13.85
N LEU A 10 -1.45 2.94 13.48
CA LEU A 10 -2.72 3.49 13.01
C LEU A 10 -3.81 3.51 14.06
N GLU A 11 -3.64 2.80 15.16
CA GLU A 11 -4.71 2.50 16.10
C GLU A 11 -5.44 3.75 16.61
N ALA A 12 -4.69 4.80 16.88
CA ALA A 12 -5.28 6.00 17.47
C ALA A 12 -6.05 6.86 16.48
N ASP A 13 -5.76 6.73 15.18
CA ASP A 13 -6.23 7.69 14.20
C ASP A 13 -7.26 7.16 13.22
N PHE A 14 -7.38 5.83 13.08
CA PHE A 14 -8.20 5.27 12.01
C PHE A 14 -9.05 4.12 12.50
N GLN A 15 -10.34 4.20 12.21
CA GLN A 15 -11.27 3.15 12.63
C GLN A 15 -11.40 2.05 11.60
N THR A 16 -11.11 2.34 10.33
CA THR A 16 -11.31 1.38 9.26
C THR A 16 -10.00 1.13 8.52
N VAL A 17 -9.21 0.20 9.05
CA VAL A 17 -7.94 -0.20 8.45
C VAL A 17 -7.95 -1.71 8.25
N TYR A 18 -7.56 -2.12 7.07
CA TYR A 18 -7.42 -3.54 6.76
C TYR A 18 -5.97 -3.83 6.38
N VAL A 19 -5.31 -4.63 7.21
CA VAL A 19 -3.92 -5.03 6.97
C VAL A 19 -3.96 -6.45 6.44
N VAL A 20 -3.34 -6.66 5.29
CA VAL A 20 -3.52 -7.89 4.54
C VAL A 20 -2.38 -8.86 4.75
N GLY A 21 -2.74 -10.11 5.05
CA GLY A 21 -1.78 -11.20 5.17
C GLY A 21 -1.61 -12.01 3.89
N ASP A 22 -2.63 -12.06 3.04
CA ASP A 22 -2.55 -12.83 1.78
C ASP A 22 -3.61 -12.33 0.80
N ALA A 23 -3.49 -12.74 -0.46
CA ALA A 23 -4.36 -12.26 -1.51
C ALA A 23 -5.83 -12.67 -1.33
N PRO A 24 -6.16 -13.92 -0.99
CA PRO A 24 -7.56 -14.27 -0.79
C PRO A 24 -8.23 -13.48 0.34
N SER A 25 -7.52 -13.31 1.46
CA SER A 25 -8.04 -12.52 2.57
C SER A 25 -8.24 -11.07 2.18
N LEU A 26 -7.35 -10.53 1.34
CA LEU A 26 -7.47 -9.18 0.85
C LEU A 26 -8.74 -8.96 0.05
N GLN A 27 -8.99 -9.84 -0.93
CA GLN A 27 -10.16 -9.68 -1.78
C GLN A 27 -11.44 -9.79 -0.97
N GLU A 28 -11.52 -10.77 -0.09
CA GLU A 28 -12.67 -10.95 0.77
C GLU A 28 -12.89 -9.74 1.66
N GLY A 29 -11.84 -9.27 2.31
CA GLY A 29 -11.94 -8.13 3.19
C GLY A 29 -12.32 -6.85 2.46
N ALA A 30 -11.75 -6.62 1.27
CA ALA A 30 -12.09 -5.44 0.49
C ALA A 30 -13.55 -5.43 0.09
N GLN A 31 -14.10 -6.57 -0.29
CA GLN A 31 -15.50 -6.68 -0.69
C GLN A 31 -16.46 -6.50 0.49
N ARG A 32 -16.13 -7.08 1.63
CA ARG A 32 -17.02 -7.13 2.78
C ARG A 32 -16.93 -5.89 3.65
N LEU A 33 -15.72 -5.37 3.84
CA LEU A 33 -15.48 -4.29 4.79
C LEU A 33 -15.43 -2.92 4.14
N THR A 34 -15.13 -2.86 2.84
CA THR A 34 -14.91 -1.60 2.12
C THR A 34 -14.13 -0.60 2.98
N PRO A 35 -12.94 -0.97 3.45
CA PRO A 35 -12.20 -0.14 4.40
C PRO A 35 -11.72 1.15 3.77
N ALA A 36 -11.50 2.18 4.58
CA ALA A 36 -10.92 3.41 4.08
C ALA A 36 -9.48 3.22 3.62
N LEU A 37 -8.75 2.33 4.26
CA LEU A 37 -7.34 2.11 4.00
C LEU A 37 -7.02 0.63 3.96
N ILE A 38 -6.30 0.22 2.92
CA ILE A 38 -5.77 -1.14 2.80
C ILE A 38 -4.25 -1.04 2.75
N VAL A 39 -3.59 -1.84 3.57
CA VAL A 39 -2.13 -1.93 3.56
C VAL A 39 -1.76 -3.30 3.00
N LEU A 40 -1.05 -3.31 1.87
CA LEU A 40 -0.70 -4.53 1.16
C LEU A 40 0.80 -4.75 1.15
N ASP A 41 1.23 -5.88 1.69
CA ASP A 41 2.63 -6.28 1.64
C ASP A 41 2.88 -7.02 0.33
N LEU A 42 3.74 -6.48 -0.53
CA LEU A 42 4.00 -7.08 -1.84
C LEU A 42 4.60 -8.48 -1.74
N ALA A 43 5.36 -8.77 -0.68
CA ALA A 43 5.92 -10.10 -0.51
C ALA A 43 4.81 -11.15 -0.39
N LEU A 44 3.69 -10.77 0.18
CA LEU A 44 2.55 -11.67 0.38
C LEU A 44 1.62 -11.69 -0.83
N ALA A 45 1.60 -10.61 -1.60
CA ALA A 45 0.75 -10.54 -2.79
C ALA A 45 1.27 -11.37 -3.96
N GLY A 46 2.60 -11.60 -4.00
CA GLY A 46 3.20 -12.40 -5.05
C GLY A 46 3.38 -11.66 -6.37
N ARG A 47 3.58 -12.42 -7.44
CA ARG A 47 3.89 -11.86 -8.75
C ARG A 47 2.72 -11.10 -9.37
N ASP A 48 1.51 -11.43 -9.00
CA ASP A 48 0.32 -10.86 -9.61
C ASP A 48 -0.18 -9.63 -8.85
N TYR A 49 0.72 -8.93 -8.15
CA TYR A 49 0.30 -7.80 -7.35
C TYR A 49 -0.37 -6.70 -8.16
N GLN A 50 0.01 -6.52 -9.41
CA GLN A 50 -0.62 -5.52 -10.27
C GLN A 50 -2.08 -5.87 -10.53
N ARG A 51 -2.34 -7.12 -10.85
CA ARG A 51 -3.70 -7.59 -11.05
C ARG A 51 -4.51 -7.49 -9.78
N LEU A 52 -3.91 -7.85 -8.65
CA LEU A 52 -4.56 -7.76 -7.36
C LEU A 52 -4.95 -6.33 -7.03
N LEU A 53 -4.05 -5.38 -7.28
CA LEU A 53 -4.34 -3.97 -7.07
C LEU A 53 -5.50 -3.49 -7.94
N GLN A 54 -5.54 -3.92 -9.19
CA GLN A 54 -6.64 -3.57 -10.07
C GLN A 54 -7.96 -4.15 -9.59
N GLU A 55 -7.94 -5.39 -9.12
CA GLU A 55 -9.14 -6.03 -8.59
C GLU A 55 -9.65 -5.30 -7.35
N ILE A 56 -8.75 -4.86 -6.48
CA ILE A 56 -9.15 -4.06 -5.32
C ILE A 56 -9.81 -2.76 -5.78
N HIS A 57 -9.21 -2.10 -6.74
CA HIS A 57 -9.76 -0.85 -7.25
C HIS A 57 -11.16 -1.06 -7.81
N ASP A 58 -11.39 -2.17 -8.49
CA ASP A 58 -12.70 -2.46 -9.08
C ASP A 58 -13.74 -2.84 -8.04
N THR A 59 -13.34 -3.57 -7.01
CA THR A 59 -14.29 -4.07 -6.00
C THR A 59 -14.47 -3.13 -4.83
N SER A 60 -13.50 -2.27 -4.56
CA SER A 60 -13.57 -1.33 -3.44
C SER A 60 -12.94 0.00 -3.85
N PRO A 61 -13.57 0.73 -4.77
CA PRO A 61 -12.96 1.93 -5.35
C PRO A 61 -12.75 3.07 -4.35
N GLY A 62 -13.46 3.04 -3.24
CA GLY A 62 -13.28 4.04 -2.19
C GLY A 62 -12.11 3.77 -1.27
N SER A 63 -11.50 2.60 -1.33
CA SER A 63 -10.39 2.26 -0.46
C SER A 63 -9.08 2.84 -1.01
N ARG A 64 -8.28 3.42 -0.14
CA ARG A 64 -6.91 3.83 -0.48
C ARG A 64 -5.98 2.67 -0.19
N VAL A 65 -4.99 2.46 -1.04
CA VAL A 65 -4.06 1.34 -0.88
C VAL A 65 -2.65 1.85 -0.71
N ILE A 66 -2.01 1.43 0.37
CA ILE A 66 -0.59 1.66 0.61
C ILE A 66 0.12 0.32 0.42
N VAL A 67 1.09 0.30 -0.47
CA VAL A 67 1.88 -0.90 -0.76
C VAL A 67 3.18 -0.83 0.05
N LEU A 68 3.51 -1.93 0.72
CA LEU A 68 4.77 -2.06 1.44
C LEU A 68 5.68 -3.02 0.68
N THR A 69 6.94 -2.66 0.52
CA THR A 69 7.90 -3.49 -0.21
C THR A 69 9.30 -3.38 0.37
N VAL A 70 10.09 -4.46 0.24
CA VAL A 70 11.51 -4.41 0.58
C VAL A 70 12.35 -3.99 -0.62
N HIS A 71 11.77 -3.96 -1.82
CA HIS A 71 12.50 -3.65 -3.05
C HIS A 71 12.49 -2.16 -3.30
N ASP A 72 13.68 -1.59 -3.44
CA ASP A 72 13.84 -0.15 -3.67
C ASP A 72 13.96 0.23 -5.15
N ASP A 73 13.64 -0.70 -6.05
CA ASP A 73 13.63 -0.44 -7.47
C ASP A 73 12.44 0.45 -7.82
N ALA A 74 12.71 1.56 -8.47
CA ALA A 74 11.66 2.50 -8.86
C ALA A 74 10.63 1.89 -9.79
N THR A 75 10.99 0.85 -10.54
CA THR A 75 10.05 0.16 -11.41
C THR A 75 8.90 -0.44 -10.62
N VAL A 76 9.20 -1.04 -9.47
CA VAL A 76 8.16 -1.61 -8.61
C VAL A 76 7.20 -0.52 -8.15
N ALA A 77 7.73 0.63 -7.73
CA ALA A 77 6.89 1.74 -7.29
C ALA A 77 6.01 2.24 -8.43
N ARG A 78 6.58 2.43 -9.62
CA ARG A 78 5.79 2.90 -10.77
C ARG A 78 4.68 1.94 -11.16
N LEU A 79 4.99 0.64 -11.18
CA LEU A 79 3.98 -0.36 -11.55
C LEU A 79 2.86 -0.44 -10.52
N ALA A 80 3.20 -0.36 -9.24
CA ALA A 80 2.19 -0.37 -8.19
C ALA A 80 1.25 0.84 -8.30
N LEU A 81 1.83 2.02 -8.50
CA LEU A 81 1.02 3.23 -8.66
C LEU A 81 0.15 3.16 -9.92
N ALA A 82 0.70 2.67 -11.01
CA ALA A 82 -0.05 2.52 -12.26
C ALA A 82 -1.18 1.51 -12.12
N SER A 83 -1.06 0.56 -11.22
CA SER A 83 -2.06 -0.49 -11.03
C SER A 83 -3.12 -0.12 -10.00
N GLY A 84 -3.03 1.05 -9.37
CA GLY A 84 -4.08 1.52 -8.48
C GLY A 84 -3.67 1.84 -7.06
N ALA A 85 -2.41 1.61 -6.67
CA ALA A 85 -1.96 2.02 -5.35
C ALA A 85 -1.82 3.53 -5.28
N GLN A 86 -2.12 4.11 -4.13
CA GLN A 86 -1.92 5.54 -3.91
C GLN A 86 -0.57 5.83 -3.26
N SER A 87 0.05 4.82 -2.65
CA SER A 87 1.33 5.02 -1.96
C SER A 87 2.16 3.75 -2.03
N VAL A 88 3.47 3.93 -2.08
CA VAL A 88 4.43 2.83 -1.96
C VAL A 88 5.45 3.21 -0.92
N VAL A 89 5.59 2.40 0.11
CA VAL A 89 6.48 2.67 1.24
C VAL A 89 7.47 1.53 1.38
N LEU A 90 8.74 1.87 1.53
CA LEU A 90 9.77 0.87 1.81
C LEU A 90 9.63 0.38 3.23
N LYS A 91 9.72 -0.93 3.43
CA LYS A 91 9.59 -1.51 4.77
C LYS A 91 10.65 -0.98 5.72
N ARG A 92 11.87 -0.71 5.24
CA ARG A 92 12.91 -0.14 6.09
C ARG A 92 12.62 1.28 6.54
N SER A 93 11.71 1.96 5.85
CA SER A 93 11.32 3.32 6.18
C SER A 93 9.94 3.39 6.83
N LEU A 94 9.40 2.27 7.26
CA LEU A 94 8.04 2.21 7.79
C LEU A 94 7.85 3.19 8.95
N GLY A 95 8.81 3.22 9.88
CA GLY A 95 8.68 4.07 11.05
C GLY A 95 8.69 5.56 10.75
N SER A 96 9.44 5.97 9.71
CA SER A 96 9.52 7.39 9.37
C SER A 96 8.46 7.82 8.36
N ASP A 97 8.02 6.92 7.47
CA ASP A 97 7.23 7.31 6.32
C ASP A 97 5.76 6.93 6.41
N PHE A 98 5.41 5.94 7.22
CA PHE A 98 4.08 5.34 7.10
C PHE A 98 2.95 6.31 7.43
N LEU A 99 3.07 7.05 8.53
CA LEU A 99 2.01 7.98 8.92
C LEU A 99 1.87 9.11 7.92
N GLY A 100 2.98 9.56 7.35
CA GLY A 100 2.94 10.56 6.29
C GLY A 100 2.24 10.04 5.04
N ALA A 101 2.48 8.78 4.70
CA ALA A 101 1.81 8.15 3.57
C ALA A 101 0.31 8.08 3.81
N VAL A 102 -0.10 7.67 5.01
CA VAL A 102 -1.52 7.59 5.36
C VAL A 102 -2.17 8.96 5.23
N SER A 103 -1.55 10.00 5.80
CA SER A 103 -2.09 11.35 5.69
C SER A 103 -2.23 11.80 4.24
N ALA A 104 -1.21 11.52 3.43
CA ALA A 104 -1.23 11.92 2.03
C ALA A 104 -2.36 11.24 1.27
N VAL A 105 -2.47 9.91 1.40
CA VAL A 105 -3.48 9.20 0.61
C VAL A 105 -4.91 9.56 1.05
N LEU A 106 -5.10 9.84 2.33
CA LEU A 106 -6.42 10.26 2.80
C LEU A 106 -6.78 11.65 2.30
N ARG A 107 -5.80 12.48 1.95
CA ARG A 107 -6.04 13.77 1.29
C ARG A 107 -6.17 13.64 -0.23
N GLY A 108 -6.07 12.42 -0.77
CA GLY A 108 -6.12 12.22 -2.21
C GLY A 108 -4.78 12.43 -2.92
N GLU A 109 -3.69 12.47 -2.18
CA GLU A 109 -2.35 12.65 -2.73
C GLU A 109 -1.59 11.33 -2.76
N GLN A 110 -0.63 11.23 -3.65
CA GLN A 110 0.27 10.08 -3.70
C GLN A 110 1.46 10.30 -2.78
N PHE A 111 2.02 9.21 -2.27
CA PHE A 111 3.22 9.26 -1.45
C PHE A 111 4.13 8.09 -1.83
N VAL A 112 5.39 8.37 -2.07
CA VAL A 112 6.39 7.34 -2.36
C VAL A 112 7.61 7.61 -1.49
N SER A 113 8.08 6.57 -0.79
CA SER A 113 9.29 6.70 0.04
C SER A 113 10.45 7.22 -0.79
N SER A 114 11.27 8.07 -0.18
CA SER A 114 12.39 8.69 -0.88
C SER A 114 13.54 7.72 -1.19
N GLY A 115 13.53 6.55 -0.53
CA GLY A 115 14.61 5.58 -0.69
C GLY A 115 14.58 4.74 -1.96
N PHE A 116 13.58 4.91 -2.81
CA PHE A 116 13.55 4.18 -4.07
C PHE A 116 14.64 4.67 -5.00
N GLU A 117 15.39 3.72 -5.57
CA GLU A 117 16.39 4.07 -6.56
C GLU A 117 15.68 4.43 -7.85
N LEU A 118 15.80 5.67 -8.21
CA LEU A 118 15.25 6.11 -9.47
C LEU A 118 16.12 5.54 -10.59
N ALA A 119 15.49 4.99 -11.58
CA ALA A 119 16.18 4.70 -12.82
C ALA A 119 16.87 5.98 -13.25
N ALA A 120 17.98 5.84 -13.97
CA ALA A 120 18.67 7.00 -14.47
C ALA A 120 17.65 7.98 -15.03
N PRO A 121 17.79 9.26 -14.73
CA PRO A 121 16.82 10.22 -15.18
C PRO A 121 16.69 10.10 -16.67
N THR A 122 15.49 9.82 -17.06
CA THR A 122 15.22 9.84 -18.47
C THR A 122 15.11 11.26 -18.86
N ARG A 123 15.86 11.54 -19.72
CA ARG A 123 15.71 12.88 -20.17
C ARG A 123 15.91 12.92 -21.56
#